data_eb40ff13e0e62aa03ef546fe04469601
#
_entry.id   eb40ff13e0e62aa03ef546fe04469601
#
_cell.length_a   1.000
_cell.length_b   1.000
_cell.length_c   1.000
_cell.angle_alpha   90.00
_cell.angle_beta   90.00
_cell.angle_gamma   90.00
#
_symmetry.space_group_name_H-M   'P 1'
#
loop_
_entity.id
_entity.type
_entity.pdbx_description
1 polymer ?
#
loop_
_entity_poly.entity_id
_entity_poly.type
_entity_poly.pdbx_seq_one_letter_code
_entity_poly.pdbx_strand_id
1 'polypeptide(L)'
;MYDSEKDSFNRYLERCMTVGELKDALSGFADDAKVVVARTAPDYWRSPIAERIDGVDQIAVGWTEYHRCLKNLSEQDDDEGGGTDTVVAIFI
;
A
#
# COMPACT_ATOMS: atom_id res chain seq x y z
N MET A 1 19.18 13.38 0.52
CA MET A 1 17.87 13.33 1.13
C MET A 1 17.89 13.94 2.50
N TYR A 2 16.88 14.68 2.81
CA TYR A 2 16.79 15.31 4.10
C TYR A 2 16.21 14.38 5.12
N ASP A 3 16.58 14.59 6.37
CA ASP A 3 16.09 13.75 7.43
C ASP A 3 14.57 13.76 7.52
N SER A 4 13.94 14.86 7.16
CA SER A 4 12.49 14.95 7.26
C SER A 4 11.79 14.01 6.30
N GLU A 5 12.35 13.83 5.10
CA GLU A 5 11.74 12.89 4.16
C GLU A 5 11.91 11.46 4.65
N LYS A 6 13.07 11.16 5.18
CA LYS A 6 13.32 9.83 5.70
C LYS A 6 12.41 9.55 6.90
N ASP A 7 12.23 10.54 7.75
CA ASP A 7 11.33 10.38 8.88
C ASP A 7 9.90 10.16 8.43
N SER A 8 9.46 10.89 7.42
CA SER A 8 8.11 10.74 6.90
C SER A 8 7.89 9.34 6.32
N PHE A 9 8.87 8.85 5.60
CA PHE A 9 8.82 7.52 5.02
C PHE A 9 8.69 6.47 6.13
N ASN A 10 9.55 6.56 7.13
CA ASN A 10 9.55 5.59 8.21
C ASN A 10 8.27 5.64 9.01
N ARG A 11 7.75 6.83 9.29
CA ARG A 11 6.51 6.95 10.02
C ARG A 11 5.34 6.37 9.25
N TYR A 12 5.34 6.58 7.93
CA TYR A 12 4.27 6.05 7.12
C TYR A 12 4.29 4.52 7.16
N LEU A 13 5.49 3.93 7.05
CA LEU A 13 5.60 2.49 7.10
C LEU A 13 5.18 1.93 8.44
N GLU A 14 5.49 2.64 9.52
CA GLU A 14 5.12 2.17 10.85
C GLU A 14 3.62 2.13 11.05
N ARG A 15 2.89 2.93 10.30
CA ARG A 15 1.44 2.95 10.41
C ARG A 15 0.75 1.96 9.50
N CYS A 16 1.50 1.33 8.61
CA CYS A 16 0.92 0.36 7.72
C CYS A 16 0.60 -0.92 8.47
N MET A 17 -0.47 -1.57 8.06
CA MET A 17 -0.85 -2.84 8.64
C MET A 17 0.13 -3.92 8.22
N THR A 18 0.48 -4.80 9.12
CA THR A 18 1.34 -5.92 8.79
C THR A 18 0.51 -7.09 8.26
N VAL A 19 1.19 -8.05 7.66
CA VAL A 19 0.53 -9.27 7.21
C VAL A 19 -0.14 -9.99 8.38
N GLY A 20 0.55 -10.04 9.53
CA GLY A 20 -0.02 -10.68 10.70
C GLY A 20 -1.27 -9.98 11.19
N GLU A 21 -1.26 -8.66 11.19
CA GLU A 21 -2.45 -7.90 11.58
C GLU A 21 -3.61 -8.12 10.61
N LEU A 22 -3.30 -8.22 9.31
CA LEU A 22 -4.33 -8.50 8.33
C LEU A 22 -4.91 -9.89 8.51
N LYS A 23 -4.07 -10.87 8.78
CA LYS A 23 -4.55 -12.23 9.03
C LYS A 23 -5.46 -12.28 10.24
N ASP A 24 -5.09 -11.57 11.30
CA ASP A 24 -5.93 -11.50 12.49
C ASP A 24 -7.26 -10.84 12.19
N ALA A 25 -7.24 -9.76 11.43
CA ALA A 25 -8.47 -9.06 11.08
C ALA A 25 -9.42 -9.95 10.28
N LEU A 26 -8.86 -10.84 9.47
CA LEU A 26 -9.67 -11.72 8.65
C LEU A 26 -10.11 -12.98 9.36
N SER A 27 -9.54 -13.26 10.51
CA SER A 27 -9.74 -14.56 11.15
C SER A 27 -11.18 -14.79 11.60
N GLY A 28 -11.97 -13.72 11.76
CA GLY A 28 -13.35 -13.86 12.16
C GLY A 28 -14.32 -14.12 11.03
N PHE A 29 -13.83 -14.24 9.80
CA PHE A 29 -14.70 -14.45 8.66
C PHE A 29 -14.45 -15.81 8.05
N ALA A 30 -15.45 -16.31 7.31
CA ALA A 30 -15.34 -17.61 6.68
C ALA A 30 -14.30 -17.58 5.58
N ASP A 31 -13.67 -18.73 5.33
CA ASP A 31 -12.61 -18.80 4.33
C ASP A 31 -13.11 -18.50 2.93
N ASP A 32 -14.37 -18.78 2.65
CA ASP A 32 -14.93 -18.53 1.32
C ASP A 32 -15.59 -17.18 1.19
N ALA A 33 -15.49 -16.32 2.21
CA ALA A 33 -15.99 -14.96 2.10
C ALA A 33 -15.20 -14.19 1.06
N LYS A 34 -15.89 -13.42 0.24
CA LYS A 34 -15.21 -12.63 -0.79
C LYS A 34 -14.60 -11.38 -0.19
N VAL A 35 -13.49 -10.95 -0.74
CA VAL A 35 -12.78 -9.77 -0.24
C VAL A 35 -12.69 -8.75 -1.37
N VAL A 36 -13.02 -7.51 -1.06
CA VAL A 36 -12.91 -6.41 -2.01
C VAL A 36 -12.18 -5.26 -1.34
N VAL A 37 -11.75 -4.31 -2.14
CA VAL A 37 -11.14 -3.10 -1.62
C VAL A 37 -12.17 -1.98 -1.70
N ALA A 38 -12.48 -1.40 -0.58
CA ALA A 38 -13.42 -0.29 -0.53
C ALA A 38 -12.65 1.01 -0.78
N ARG A 39 -13.20 1.85 -1.61
CA ARG A 39 -12.57 3.14 -1.86
C ARG A 39 -13.61 4.13 -2.35
N THR A 40 -13.16 5.37 -2.54
CA THR A 40 -14.03 6.43 -3.04
C THR A 40 -13.74 6.62 -4.51
N ALA A 41 -14.78 6.67 -5.32
CA ALA A 41 -14.61 6.87 -6.75
C ALA A 41 -14.03 8.26 -7.02
N PRO A 42 -13.20 8.40 -8.06
CA PRO A 42 -12.60 9.70 -8.36
C PRO A 42 -13.52 10.57 -9.20
N ASP A 43 -14.79 10.65 -8.83
CA ASP A 43 -15.74 11.48 -9.55
C ASP A 43 -16.20 12.64 -8.67
N TYR A 44 -17.04 13.48 -9.23
CA TYR A 44 -17.49 14.66 -8.51
C TYR A 44 -18.23 14.29 -7.24
N TRP A 45 -19.00 13.21 -7.28
CA TRP A 45 -19.83 12.83 -6.15
C TRP A 45 -19.09 12.01 -5.12
N ARG A 46 -17.88 11.53 -5.43
CA ARG A 46 -17.07 10.73 -4.52
C ARG A 46 -17.86 9.57 -3.96
N SER A 47 -18.50 8.85 -4.85
CA SER A 47 -19.34 7.74 -4.43
C SER A 47 -18.51 6.62 -3.82
N PRO A 48 -19.01 5.97 -2.77
CA PRO A 48 -18.31 4.80 -2.24
C PRO A 48 -18.44 3.64 -3.21
N ILE A 49 -17.32 2.99 -3.51
CA ILE A 49 -17.30 1.85 -4.41
C ILE A 49 -16.45 0.76 -3.81
N ALA A 50 -16.50 -0.42 -4.40
CA ALA A 50 -15.68 -1.54 -4.00
C ALA A 50 -15.15 -2.21 -5.26
N GLU A 51 -13.89 -2.62 -5.21
CA GLU A 51 -13.26 -3.24 -6.36
C GLU A 51 -12.67 -4.57 -5.96
N ARG A 52 -12.68 -5.51 -6.90
CA ARG A 52 -12.13 -6.82 -6.60
C ARG A 52 -10.61 -6.75 -6.54
N ILE A 53 -10.04 -7.70 -5.83
CA ILE A 53 -8.60 -7.82 -5.74
C ILE A 53 -8.12 -8.73 -6.86
N ASP A 54 -7.20 -8.22 -7.69
CA ASP A 54 -6.63 -9.01 -8.75
C ASP A 54 -5.52 -9.92 -8.25
N GLY A 55 -4.80 -9.51 -7.26
CA GLY A 55 -3.72 -10.33 -6.75
C GLY A 55 -3.01 -9.68 -5.60
N VAL A 56 -2.06 -10.41 -5.05
CA VAL A 56 -1.23 -9.95 -3.94
C VAL A 56 0.20 -10.28 -4.30
N ASP A 57 1.10 -9.33 -4.16
CA ASP A 57 2.49 -9.56 -4.49
C ASP A 57 3.37 -8.65 -3.66
N GLN A 58 4.65 -8.86 -3.77
CA GLN A 58 5.61 -8.08 -3.04
C GLN A 58 6.19 -7.01 -3.97
N ILE A 59 6.24 -5.78 -3.52
CA ILE A 59 6.77 -4.70 -4.33
C ILE A 59 7.79 -3.92 -3.53
N ALA A 60 8.69 -3.24 -4.24
CA ALA A 60 9.61 -2.30 -3.61
C ALA A 60 8.96 -0.94 -3.60
N VAL A 61 9.13 -0.21 -2.50
CA VAL A 61 8.52 1.10 -2.37
C VAL A 61 9.56 2.11 -1.95
N GLY A 62 9.32 3.35 -2.31
CA GLY A 62 10.09 4.49 -1.85
C GLY A 62 9.12 5.56 -1.39
N TRP A 63 9.59 6.78 -1.33
CA TRP A 63 8.80 7.89 -0.84
C TRP A 63 8.67 8.95 -1.92
N THR A 64 7.48 9.52 -2.06
CA THR A 64 7.31 10.67 -2.92
C THR A 64 6.83 11.84 -2.07
N GLU A 65 7.64 12.89 -2.03
CA GLU A 65 7.31 14.06 -1.25
C GLU A 65 6.17 14.85 -1.87
N TYR A 66 6.08 14.80 -3.20
CA TYR A 66 5.02 15.53 -3.89
C TYR A 66 3.65 15.04 -3.47
N HIS A 67 3.47 13.71 -3.39
CA HIS A 67 2.19 13.15 -2.98
C HIS A 67 2.15 12.77 -1.51
N ARG A 68 3.28 12.82 -0.84
CA ARG A 68 3.42 12.48 0.59
C ARG A 68 2.90 11.09 0.87
N CYS A 69 3.33 10.15 0.08
CA CYS A 69 2.92 8.76 0.23
C CYS A 69 4.00 7.86 -0.32
N LEU A 70 3.75 6.57 -0.28
CA LEU A 70 4.69 5.59 -0.83
C LEU A 70 4.64 5.60 -2.35
N LYS A 71 5.77 5.32 -2.96
CA LYS A 71 5.90 5.26 -4.39
C LYS A 71 6.24 3.84 -4.77
N ASN A 72 5.53 3.29 -5.76
CA ASN A 72 5.78 1.93 -6.23
C ASN A 72 6.96 1.95 -7.18
N LEU A 73 8.03 1.28 -6.82
CA LEU A 73 9.25 1.27 -7.61
C LEU A 73 9.40 -0.02 -8.41
N SER A 74 8.46 -0.93 -8.30
CA SER A 74 8.63 -2.23 -8.92
C SER A 74 8.65 -2.19 -10.44
N GLU A 75 8.12 -1.10 -11.02
CA GLU A 75 8.12 -0.97 -12.47
C GLU A 75 9.29 -0.17 -13.01
N GLN A 76 10.19 0.25 -12.16
CA GLN A 76 11.34 1.03 -12.60
C GLN A 76 12.54 0.13 -12.71
N ASP A 77 13.32 0.33 -13.78
CA ASP A 77 14.51 -0.43 -13.95
C ASP A 77 15.65 0.09 -13.11
N ASP A 78 15.55 1.29 -12.66
CA ASP A 78 16.63 1.95 -11.99
C ASP A 78 16.61 1.62 -10.53
N ASP A 79 17.64 1.07 -10.00
CA ASP A 79 17.68 0.72 -8.61
C ASP A 79 18.57 1.61 -7.80
N GLU A 80 18.74 2.83 -8.21
CA GLU A 80 19.58 3.70 -7.50
C GLU A 80 19.09 4.11 -6.19
N GLY A 81 17.91 3.96 -5.92
CA GLY A 81 17.37 4.53 -4.74
C GLY A 81 17.85 3.87 -3.53
N GLY A 82 18.64 4.38 -2.77
CA GLY A 82 18.87 3.88 -1.47
C GLY A 82 17.60 4.03 -0.67
N GLY A 83 17.44 3.25 0.32
CA GLY A 83 16.34 3.42 1.23
C GLY A 83 15.02 2.89 0.74
N THR A 84 15.03 1.93 -0.14
CA THR A 84 13.79 1.30 -0.55
C THR A 84 13.49 0.15 0.38
N ASP A 85 12.23 -0.07 0.63
CA ASP A 85 11.76 -1.19 1.43
C ASP A 85 10.83 -2.03 0.59
N THR A 86 10.66 -3.29 0.99
CA THR A 86 9.79 -4.21 0.28
C THR A 86 8.56 -4.46 1.12
N VAL A 87 7.39 -4.35 0.52
CA VAL A 87 6.12 -4.53 1.21
C VAL A 87 5.23 -5.45 0.38
N VAL A 88 4.18 -5.95 1.01
CA VAL A 88 3.17 -6.73 0.32
C VAL A 88 2.11 -5.77 -0.19
N ALA A 89 1.78 -5.88 -1.46
CA ALA A 89 0.80 -5.01 -2.08
C ALA A 89 -0.40 -5.81 -2.57
N ILE A 90 -1.57 -5.23 -2.46
CA ILE A 90 -2.81 -5.80 -2.95
C ILE A 90 -3.18 -5.03 -4.21
N PHE A 91 -3.35 -5.74 -5.31
CA PHE A 91 -3.62 -5.12 -6.59
C PHE A 91 -5.10 -5.21 -6.94
N ILE A 92 -5.60 -4.14 -7.51
CA ILE A 92 -7.00 -4.05 -7.94
C ILE A 92 -7.09 -3.69 -9.40
#